data_f2656458ac8c91be4e5e19c2c0d698a4
#
_entry.id   f2656458ac8c91be4e5e19c2c0d698a4
#
_cell.length_a   1.000
_cell.length_b   1.000
_cell.length_c   1.000
_cell.angle_alpha   90.00
_cell.angle_beta   90.00
_cell.angle_gamma   90.00
#
_symmetry.space_group_name_H-M   'P 1'
#
loop_
_entity.id
_entity.type
_entity.pdbx_description
1 polymer ?
#
loop_
_entity_poly.entity_id
_entity_poly.type
_entity_poly.pdbx_seq_one_letter_code
_entity_poly.pdbx_strand_id
1 'polypeptide(L)'
;MGSIKDWNGRDPREAQDIKKRWQEYTEELYKKDLHDPDNHNGVITHLEPDILEWEVKWVLESMTKNKANGGDGIPVELFQILKDDAVKVLHSICQQIWKAQQWSQDWKRSVFIPIPKKGNAKECSNYHTIALISHASKVMLKILQARLQQYVNRELSDVQAGFRKGRGTRDQIANIHWIIDKARESQKSIYFCFIDYAKAFDCVNHN
;
A
#
# COMPACT_ATOMS: atom_id res chain seq x y z
N MET A 1 -18.86 11.35 13.33
CA MET A 1 -18.82 10.20 12.39
C MET A 1 -20.23 10.00 11.84
N GLY A 2 -20.39 9.92 10.51
CA GLY A 2 -21.69 9.64 9.89
C GLY A 2 -22.19 8.25 10.26
N SER A 3 -23.50 8.05 10.37
CA SER A 3 -24.10 6.73 10.64
C SER A 3 -23.87 5.84 9.41
N ILE A 4 -23.32 4.63 9.65
CA ILE A 4 -23.10 3.62 8.61
C ILE A 4 -24.17 2.56 8.77
N LYS A 5 -24.76 2.13 7.67
CA LYS A 5 -25.78 1.07 7.68
C LYS A 5 -25.20 -0.29 8.04
N ASP A 6 -25.91 -1.03 8.90
CA ASP A 6 -25.65 -2.43 9.14
C ASP A 6 -26.05 -3.32 7.94
N TRP A 7 -25.85 -4.63 8.04
CA TRP A 7 -26.23 -5.60 7.01
C TRP A 7 -27.76 -5.62 6.72
N ASN A 8 -28.57 -5.15 7.66
CA ASN A 8 -30.03 -5.10 7.57
C ASN A 8 -30.52 -3.73 7.07
N GLY A 9 -29.60 -2.82 6.69
CA GLY A 9 -29.94 -1.48 6.23
C GLY A 9 -30.32 -0.50 7.34
N ARG A 10 -30.11 -0.85 8.62
CA ARG A 10 -30.42 0.01 9.78
C ARG A 10 -29.22 0.90 10.10
N ASP A 11 -29.49 2.07 10.66
CA ASP A 11 -28.45 3.01 11.10
C ASP A 11 -28.06 2.69 12.56
N PRO A 12 -26.91 2.02 12.84
CA PRO A 12 -26.46 1.79 14.21
C PRO A 12 -26.13 3.12 14.87
N ARG A 13 -26.55 3.28 16.11
CA ARG A 13 -26.38 4.54 16.89
C ARG A 13 -25.21 4.46 17.86
N GLU A 14 -24.81 3.26 18.27
CA GLU A 14 -23.74 3.05 19.23
C GLU A 14 -22.37 2.98 18.53
N ALA A 15 -21.37 3.60 19.14
CA ALA A 15 -20.00 3.61 18.58
C ALA A 15 -19.41 2.20 18.44
N GLN A 16 -19.81 1.28 19.32
CA GLN A 16 -19.40 -0.13 19.28
C GLN A 16 -19.96 -0.86 18.06
N ASP A 17 -21.22 -0.65 17.74
CA ASP A 17 -21.86 -1.28 16.58
C ASP A 17 -21.28 -0.76 15.26
N ILE A 18 -20.98 0.55 15.21
CA ILE A 18 -20.30 1.15 14.07
C ILE A 18 -18.90 0.53 13.90
N LYS A 19 -18.15 0.38 14.99
CA LYS A 19 -16.82 -0.24 14.98
C LYS A 19 -16.90 -1.71 14.52
N LYS A 20 -17.87 -2.46 15.04
CA LYS A 20 -18.12 -3.86 14.67
C LYS A 20 -18.45 -3.97 13.18
N ARG A 21 -19.30 -3.09 12.65
CA ARG A 21 -19.64 -3.06 11.23
C ARG A 21 -18.42 -2.82 10.34
N TRP A 22 -17.51 -1.91 10.75
CA TRP A 22 -16.26 -1.68 10.06
C TRP A 22 -15.32 -2.89 10.11
N GLN A 23 -15.26 -3.57 11.26
CA GLN A 23 -14.47 -4.77 11.42
C GLN A 23 -14.97 -5.88 10.49
N GLU A 24 -16.27 -6.17 10.50
CA GLU A 24 -16.89 -7.17 9.63
C GLU A 24 -16.63 -6.87 8.14
N TYR A 25 -16.79 -5.61 7.74
CA TYR A 25 -16.53 -5.20 6.36
C TYR A 25 -15.07 -5.38 5.95
N THR A 26 -14.14 -5.01 6.82
CA THR A 26 -12.71 -5.15 6.55
C THR A 26 -12.29 -6.63 6.51
N GLU A 27 -12.80 -7.43 7.44
CA GLU A 27 -12.57 -8.88 7.45
C GLU A 27 -13.09 -9.54 6.17
N GLU A 28 -14.29 -9.19 5.72
CA GLU A 28 -14.83 -9.72 4.47
C GLU A 28 -14.02 -9.30 3.25
N LEU A 29 -13.59 -8.03 3.21
CA LEU A 29 -12.81 -7.48 2.11
C LEU A 29 -11.46 -8.19 1.93
N TYR A 30 -10.79 -8.50 3.04
CA TYR A 30 -9.46 -9.12 3.04
C TYR A 30 -9.48 -10.64 3.29
N LYS A 31 -10.64 -11.24 3.58
CA LYS A 31 -10.77 -12.66 3.91
C LYS A 31 -10.62 -13.61 2.71
N LYS A 32 -10.62 -13.09 1.49
CA LYS A 32 -10.59 -13.90 0.27
C LYS A 32 -9.28 -14.68 0.08
N ASP A 33 -8.23 -14.36 0.83
CA ASP A 33 -6.88 -14.88 0.60
C ASP A 33 -6.19 -15.46 1.84
N LEU A 34 -6.96 -15.99 2.80
CA LEU A 34 -6.38 -16.71 3.95
C LEU A 34 -6.01 -18.16 3.56
N HIS A 35 -5.31 -18.35 2.43
CA HIS A 35 -4.46 -19.51 2.28
C HIS A 35 -3.13 -19.19 2.96
N ASP A 36 -2.72 -20.14 3.81
CA ASP A 36 -1.53 -20.08 4.64
C ASP A 36 -0.30 -19.64 3.82
N PRO A 37 0.27 -18.45 4.08
CA PRO A 37 1.46 -17.99 3.37
C PRO A 37 2.72 -18.81 3.71
N ASP A 38 2.64 -19.68 4.71
CA ASP A 38 3.79 -20.48 5.17
C ASP A 38 4.08 -21.70 4.30
N ASN A 39 3.30 -21.96 3.25
CA ASN A 39 3.54 -23.10 2.34
C ASN A 39 4.32 -22.73 1.07
N HIS A 40 5.16 -21.72 1.13
CA HIS A 40 6.14 -21.50 0.08
C HIS A 40 7.34 -22.44 0.25
N ASN A 41 7.26 -23.64 -0.31
CA ASN A 41 8.43 -24.48 -0.62
C ASN A 41 9.30 -23.86 -1.74
N GLY A 42 9.36 -22.53 -1.79
CA GLY A 42 10.25 -21.80 -2.67
C GLY A 42 11.68 -22.01 -2.20
N VAL A 43 12.53 -22.50 -3.08
CA VAL A 43 13.98 -22.50 -2.88
C VAL A 43 14.39 -21.06 -2.67
N ILE A 44 14.63 -20.70 -1.42
CA ILE A 44 15.18 -19.39 -1.06
C ILE A 44 16.63 -19.40 -1.52
N THR A 45 16.85 -18.86 -2.69
CA THR A 45 18.20 -18.51 -3.12
C THR A 45 18.59 -17.27 -2.34
N HIS A 46 19.66 -17.35 -1.56
CA HIS A 46 20.27 -16.21 -0.84
C HIS A 46 20.89 -15.20 -1.84
N LEU A 47 20.08 -14.71 -2.77
CA LEU A 47 20.53 -13.81 -3.84
C LEU A 47 20.58 -12.34 -3.42
N GLU A 48 19.86 -12.00 -2.35
CA GLU A 48 19.81 -10.62 -1.87
C GLU A 48 20.70 -10.43 -0.63
N PRO A 49 21.51 -9.38 -0.59
CA PRO A 49 22.39 -9.10 0.53
C PRO A 49 21.60 -8.75 1.79
N ASP A 50 22.25 -8.94 2.94
CA ASP A 50 21.74 -8.50 4.24
C ASP A 50 21.33 -7.02 4.19
N ILE A 51 20.39 -6.64 5.08
CA ILE A 51 20.02 -5.24 5.24
C ILE A 51 21.21 -4.46 5.79
N LEU A 52 21.54 -3.36 5.14
CA LEU A 52 22.71 -2.53 5.48
C LEU A 52 22.28 -1.31 6.31
N GLU A 53 23.14 -0.88 7.20
CA GLU A 53 22.88 0.27 8.09
C GLU A 53 22.61 1.57 7.28
N TRP A 54 23.32 1.78 6.18
CA TRP A 54 23.11 2.94 5.33
C TRP A 54 21.74 2.96 4.65
N GLU A 55 21.13 1.80 4.37
CA GLU A 55 19.76 1.73 3.82
C GLU A 55 18.75 2.23 4.85
N VAL A 56 18.91 1.82 6.11
CA VAL A 56 18.06 2.30 7.21
C VAL A 56 18.21 3.81 7.39
N LYS A 57 19.44 4.31 7.40
CA LYS A 57 19.73 5.75 7.51
C LYS A 57 19.11 6.54 6.38
N TRP A 58 19.32 6.11 5.14
CA TRP A 58 18.74 6.72 3.95
C TRP A 58 17.20 6.79 4.01
N VAL A 59 16.57 5.70 4.45
CA VAL A 59 15.11 5.68 4.59
C VAL A 59 14.65 6.67 5.65
N LEU A 60 15.27 6.69 6.84
CA LEU A 60 14.91 7.59 7.92
C LEU A 60 15.03 9.06 7.52
N GLU A 61 16.09 9.41 6.80
CA GLU A 61 16.29 10.76 6.25
C GLU A 61 15.22 11.13 5.20
N SER A 62 14.74 10.14 4.43
CA SER A 62 13.71 10.32 3.41
C SER A 62 12.28 10.41 3.97
N MET A 63 12.06 10.06 5.23
CA MET A 63 10.72 10.05 5.83
C MET A 63 10.23 11.46 6.13
N THR A 64 9.01 11.74 5.71
CA THR A 64 8.37 13.05 5.93
C THR A 64 7.80 13.18 7.34
N LYS A 65 7.99 14.34 7.95
CA LYS A 65 7.44 14.72 9.26
C LYS A 65 5.92 14.94 9.21
N ASN A 66 5.32 15.04 10.39
CA ASN A 66 3.90 15.35 10.57
C ASN A 66 2.96 14.33 9.88
N LYS A 67 3.32 13.06 9.90
CA LYS A 67 2.49 11.97 9.44
C LYS A 67 1.86 11.23 10.61
N ALA A 68 0.63 10.75 10.41
CA ALA A 68 -0.06 9.96 11.41
C ALA A 68 0.73 8.70 11.78
N ASN A 69 0.76 8.40 13.08
CA ASN A 69 1.44 7.24 13.63
C ASN A 69 0.67 5.94 13.33
N GLY A 70 1.37 4.82 13.39
CA GLY A 70 0.74 3.50 13.44
C GLY A 70 0.11 3.20 14.80
N GLY A 71 -0.26 1.95 15.01
CA GLY A 71 -0.87 1.49 16.26
C GLY A 71 0.04 1.56 17.49
N ASP A 72 1.35 1.68 17.28
CA ASP A 72 2.37 1.85 18.32
C ASP A 72 2.45 3.29 18.86
N GLY A 73 1.83 4.25 18.19
CA GLY A 73 1.83 5.65 18.59
C GLY A 73 3.18 6.36 18.44
N ILE A 74 4.19 5.72 17.85
CA ILE A 74 5.55 6.28 17.75
C ILE A 74 5.64 7.22 16.54
N PRO A 75 5.91 8.52 16.74
CA PRO A 75 6.06 9.46 15.63
C PRO A 75 7.41 9.31 14.94
N VAL A 76 7.44 9.61 13.64
CA VAL A 76 8.68 9.56 12.85
C VAL A 76 9.75 10.51 13.38
N GLU A 77 9.34 11.63 13.96
CA GLU A 77 10.20 12.65 14.55
C GLU A 77 11.09 12.07 15.66
N LEU A 78 10.59 11.08 16.42
CA LEU A 78 11.37 10.44 17.47
C LEU A 78 12.61 9.74 16.88
N PHE A 79 12.45 9.00 15.79
CA PHE A 79 13.58 8.36 15.11
C PHE A 79 14.58 9.39 14.55
N GLN A 80 14.08 10.54 14.07
CA GLN A 80 14.93 11.60 13.54
C GLN A 80 15.69 12.35 14.63
N ILE A 81 15.14 12.43 15.86
CA ILE A 81 15.83 13.00 17.03
C ILE A 81 16.92 12.07 17.51
N LEU A 82 16.65 10.77 17.60
CA LEU A 82 17.59 9.74 18.06
C LEU A 82 18.72 9.45 17.07
N LYS A 83 18.57 9.88 15.80
CA LYS A 83 19.60 9.78 14.75
C LYS A 83 20.27 8.38 14.68
N ASP A 84 21.58 8.33 14.94
CA ASP A 84 22.39 7.11 14.80
C ASP A 84 21.97 5.99 15.76
N ASP A 85 21.44 6.31 16.94
CA ASP A 85 20.92 5.31 17.86
C ASP A 85 19.65 4.64 17.31
N ALA A 86 18.75 5.43 16.72
CA ALA A 86 17.58 4.88 16.02
C ALA A 86 18.01 4.02 14.84
N VAL A 87 19.01 4.44 14.07
CA VAL A 87 19.54 3.66 12.93
C VAL A 87 20.04 2.29 13.40
N LYS A 88 20.85 2.23 14.45
CA LYS A 88 21.40 0.98 14.98
C LYS A 88 20.31 0.01 15.45
N VAL A 89 19.33 0.52 16.21
CA VAL A 89 18.22 -0.29 16.72
C VAL A 89 17.38 -0.83 15.57
N LEU A 90 16.95 0.05 14.65
CA LEU A 90 16.12 -0.36 13.51
C LEU A 90 16.88 -1.29 12.57
N HIS A 91 18.18 -1.07 12.36
CA HIS A 91 19.02 -1.97 11.56
C HIS A 91 19.04 -3.37 12.17
N SER A 92 19.27 -3.48 13.49
CA SER A 92 19.26 -4.78 14.20
C SER A 92 17.91 -5.49 14.03
N ILE A 93 16.79 -4.78 14.18
CA ILE A 93 15.45 -5.33 14.01
C ILE A 93 15.22 -5.78 12.55
N CYS A 94 15.55 -4.94 11.58
CA CYS A 94 15.40 -5.26 10.16
C CYS A 94 16.24 -6.48 9.77
N GLN A 95 17.49 -6.59 10.28
CA GLN A 95 18.31 -7.77 10.04
C GLN A 95 17.72 -9.05 10.64
N GLN A 96 17.19 -8.98 11.87
CA GLN A 96 16.53 -10.13 12.49
C GLN A 96 15.33 -10.60 11.67
N ILE A 97 14.47 -9.67 11.22
CA ILE A 97 13.33 -9.96 10.37
C ILE A 97 13.78 -10.57 9.04
N TRP A 98 14.83 -10.01 8.43
CA TRP A 98 15.39 -10.47 7.16
C TRP A 98 15.90 -11.91 7.25
N LYS A 99 16.67 -12.23 8.30
CA LYS A 99 17.23 -13.56 8.53
C LYS A 99 16.18 -14.59 8.95
N ALA A 100 15.26 -14.19 9.81
CA ALA A 100 14.18 -15.07 10.27
C ALA A 100 13.06 -15.24 9.24
N GLN A 101 12.95 -14.34 8.25
CA GLN A 101 11.86 -14.24 7.28
C GLN A 101 10.47 -14.16 7.93
N GLN A 102 10.42 -13.66 9.14
CA GLN A 102 9.21 -13.52 9.93
C GLN A 102 9.04 -12.08 10.40
N TRP A 103 7.90 -11.50 10.06
CA TRP A 103 7.50 -10.19 10.58
C TRP A 103 7.05 -10.29 12.02
N SER A 104 7.41 -9.28 12.81
CA SER A 104 6.86 -9.11 14.16
C SER A 104 5.33 -9.00 14.09
N GLN A 105 4.62 -9.57 15.07
CA GLN A 105 3.16 -9.52 15.12
C GLN A 105 2.64 -8.09 15.17
N ASP A 106 3.34 -7.19 15.85
CA ASP A 106 2.96 -5.77 15.91
C ASP A 106 3.10 -5.07 14.58
N TRP A 107 4.06 -5.47 13.74
CA TRP A 107 4.23 -4.91 12.40
C TRP A 107 3.22 -5.45 11.38
N LYS A 108 2.59 -6.58 11.68
CA LYS A 108 1.49 -7.15 10.89
C LYS A 108 0.14 -6.44 11.15
N ARG A 109 0.06 -5.57 12.18
CA ARG A 109 -1.15 -4.86 12.55
C ARG A 109 -1.20 -3.47 11.92
N SER A 110 -2.37 -3.12 11.41
CA SER A 110 -2.66 -1.79 10.84
C SER A 110 -3.85 -1.17 11.52
N VAL A 111 -3.84 0.15 11.64
CA VAL A 111 -5.03 0.92 12.02
C VAL A 111 -5.67 1.44 10.75
N PHE A 112 -6.90 1.03 10.46
CA PHE A 112 -7.63 1.46 9.28
C PHE A 112 -8.41 2.74 9.55
N ILE A 113 -8.19 3.75 8.72
CA ILE A 113 -8.91 5.02 8.74
C ILE A 113 -9.81 5.06 7.51
N PRO A 114 -11.15 5.01 7.68
CA PRO A 114 -12.08 5.12 6.56
C PRO A 114 -12.23 6.58 6.12
N ILE A 115 -11.99 6.86 4.84
CA ILE A 115 -12.14 8.17 4.20
C ILE A 115 -13.32 8.10 3.24
N PRO A 116 -14.34 8.95 3.40
CA PRO A 116 -15.51 8.92 2.53
C PRO A 116 -15.17 9.33 1.10
N LYS A 117 -15.71 8.58 0.14
CA LYS A 117 -15.77 8.97 -1.28
C LYS A 117 -16.94 9.94 -1.48
N LYS A 118 -17.01 10.54 -2.66
CA LYS A 118 -18.21 11.26 -3.09
C LYS A 118 -19.37 10.24 -3.21
N GLY A 119 -20.50 10.54 -2.62
CA GLY A 119 -21.68 9.68 -2.68
C GLY A 119 -22.33 9.41 -1.32
N ASN A 120 -23.00 8.28 -1.19
CA ASN A 120 -23.71 7.90 0.03
C ASN A 120 -22.71 7.49 1.15
N ALA A 121 -22.53 8.36 2.12
CA ALA A 121 -21.64 8.12 3.27
C ALA A 121 -22.14 7.04 4.25
N LYS A 122 -23.33 6.46 4.01
CA LYS A 122 -23.91 5.42 4.86
C LYS A 122 -23.44 4.00 4.52
N GLU A 123 -22.71 3.82 3.43
CA GLU A 123 -22.24 2.52 2.96
C GLU A 123 -20.73 2.40 3.08
N CYS A 124 -20.25 1.32 3.70
CA CYS A 124 -18.81 1.06 3.86
C CYS A 124 -18.08 0.98 2.50
N SER A 125 -18.75 0.50 1.45
CA SER A 125 -18.20 0.43 0.08
C SER A 125 -17.83 1.79 -0.49
N ASN A 126 -18.46 2.86 -0.01
CA ASN A 126 -18.21 4.24 -0.41
C ASN A 126 -17.06 4.91 0.36
N TYR A 127 -16.22 4.12 1.00
CA TYR A 127 -15.03 4.62 1.68
C TYR A 127 -13.76 4.04 1.06
N HIS A 128 -12.70 4.83 1.11
CA HIS A 128 -11.33 4.35 1.00
C HIS A 128 -10.77 4.11 2.40
N THR A 129 -10.19 2.96 2.61
CA THR A 129 -9.46 2.69 3.85
C THR A 129 -7.98 3.07 3.68
N ILE A 130 -7.46 3.86 4.61
CA ILE A 130 -6.02 4.11 4.72
C ILE A 130 -5.49 3.26 5.87
N ALA A 131 -4.52 2.40 5.57
CA ALA A 131 -3.85 1.60 6.59
C ALA A 131 -2.68 2.41 7.20
N LEU A 132 -2.76 2.67 8.50
CA LEU A 132 -1.68 3.26 9.27
C LEU A 132 -0.87 2.13 9.91
N ILE A 133 0.35 1.95 9.47
CA ILE A 133 1.33 1.01 10.01
C ILE A 133 2.42 1.75 10.77
N SER A 134 3.16 1.06 11.65
CA SER A 134 4.25 1.65 12.41
C SER A 134 5.30 2.28 11.50
N HIS A 135 5.93 3.36 11.95
CA HIS A 135 7.01 3.99 11.18
C HIS A 135 8.23 3.08 11.09
N ALA A 136 8.48 2.25 12.10
CA ALA A 136 9.54 1.25 12.08
C ALA A 136 9.31 0.21 10.97
N SER A 137 8.08 -0.33 10.82
CA SER A 137 7.78 -1.26 9.73
C SER A 137 7.88 -0.59 8.34
N LYS A 138 7.53 0.71 8.24
CA LYS A 138 7.71 1.47 6.99
C LYS A 138 9.18 1.56 6.55
N VAL A 139 10.13 1.57 7.52
CA VAL A 139 11.56 1.57 7.16
C VAL A 139 11.89 0.31 6.39
N MET A 140 11.54 -0.86 6.90
CA MET A 140 11.78 -2.14 6.22
C MET A 140 11.09 -2.19 4.85
N LEU A 141 9.81 -1.81 4.79
CA LEU A 141 9.05 -1.80 3.53
C LEU A 141 9.67 -0.88 2.47
N LYS A 142 10.21 0.28 2.86
CA LYS A 142 10.88 1.17 1.92
C LYS A 142 12.20 0.63 1.40
N ILE A 143 12.96 -0.08 2.25
CA ILE A 143 14.17 -0.78 1.82
C ILE A 143 13.81 -1.84 0.77
N LEU A 144 12.81 -2.69 1.08
CA LEU A 144 12.33 -3.71 0.15
C LEU A 144 11.82 -3.09 -1.15
N GLN A 145 11.04 -2.01 -1.07
CA GLN A 145 10.56 -1.29 -2.23
C GLN A 145 11.72 -0.79 -3.11
N ALA A 146 12.75 -0.20 -2.50
CA ALA A 146 13.90 0.32 -3.24
C ALA A 146 14.68 -0.79 -3.96
N ARG A 147 14.85 -1.94 -3.31
CA ARG A 147 15.48 -3.12 -3.90
C ARG A 147 14.65 -3.69 -5.05
N LEU A 148 13.36 -3.91 -4.82
CA LEU A 148 12.43 -4.44 -5.82
C LEU A 148 12.26 -3.49 -7.03
N GLN A 149 12.35 -2.19 -6.82
CA GLN A 149 12.16 -1.21 -7.89
C GLN A 149 13.12 -1.42 -9.07
N GLN A 150 14.31 -1.91 -8.82
CA GLN A 150 15.29 -2.18 -9.86
C GLN A 150 14.85 -3.33 -10.78
N TYR A 151 14.25 -4.38 -10.19
CA TYR A 151 13.71 -5.52 -10.92
C TYR A 151 12.43 -5.15 -11.65
N VAL A 152 11.49 -4.54 -10.93
CA VAL A 152 10.18 -4.13 -11.48
C VAL A 152 10.35 -3.22 -12.69
N ASN A 153 11.30 -2.28 -12.67
CA ASN A 153 11.53 -1.38 -13.79
C ASN A 153 12.00 -2.08 -15.08
N ARG A 154 12.59 -3.27 -14.97
CA ARG A 154 13.01 -4.07 -16.14
C ARG A 154 11.86 -4.88 -16.72
N GLU A 155 10.96 -5.34 -15.86
CA GLU A 155 9.84 -6.21 -16.25
C GLU A 155 8.60 -5.42 -16.71
N LEU A 156 8.46 -4.16 -16.29
CA LEU A 156 7.33 -3.33 -16.68
C LEU A 156 7.40 -2.94 -18.16
N SER A 157 6.31 -3.24 -18.88
CA SER A 157 6.14 -2.82 -20.25
C SER A 157 6.24 -1.31 -20.42
N ASP A 158 6.81 -0.84 -21.55
CA ASP A 158 6.95 0.58 -21.85
C ASP A 158 5.62 1.33 -21.97
N VAL A 159 4.53 0.63 -22.24
CA VAL A 159 3.19 1.23 -22.28
C VAL A 159 2.61 1.52 -20.89
N GLN A 160 3.16 0.90 -19.84
CA GLN A 160 2.70 1.17 -18.48
C GLN A 160 3.23 2.51 -17.98
N ALA A 161 2.33 3.42 -17.65
CA ALA A 161 2.65 4.72 -17.06
C ALA A 161 2.40 4.77 -15.55
N GLY A 162 1.42 4.02 -15.04
CA GLY A 162 1.09 4.01 -13.62
C GLY A 162 2.27 3.55 -12.76
N PHE A 163 2.53 4.29 -11.66
CA PHE A 163 3.59 4.02 -10.68
C PHE A 163 5.03 3.99 -11.22
N ARG A 164 5.26 4.52 -12.42
CA ARG A 164 6.62 4.67 -13.02
C ARG A 164 7.13 6.09 -12.85
N LYS A 165 8.39 6.20 -12.40
CA LYS A 165 9.08 7.49 -12.32
C LYS A 165 9.25 8.11 -13.73
N GLY A 166 8.93 9.41 -13.85
CA GLY A 166 9.04 10.12 -15.10
C GLY A 166 7.88 9.89 -16.09
N ARG A 167 6.85 9.13 -15.70
CA ARG A 167 5.64 8.96 -16.48
C ARG A 167 4.47 9.66 -15.79
N GLY A 168 3.69 10.42 -16.51
CA GLY A 168 2.58 11.19 -15.95
C GLY A 168 1.29 11.04 -16.74
N THR A 169 0.19 11.47 -16.11
CA THR A 169 -1.14 11.47 -16.74
C THR A 169 -1.17 12.31 -18.01
N ARG A 170 -0.40 13.41 -18.04
CA ARG A 170 -0.31 14.29 -19.24
C ARG A 170 0.24 13.55 -20.44
N ASP A 171 1.27 12.71 -20.25
CA ASP A 171 1.86 11.92 -21.31
C ASP A 171 0.86 10.94 -21.90
N GLN A 172 0.05 10.31 -21.05
CA GLN A 172 -0.97 9.35 -21.47
C GLN A 172 -2.13 10.06 -22.22
N ILE A 173 -2.53 11.24 -21.77
CA ILE A 173 -3.51 12.05 -22.48
C ILE A 173 -2.96 12.44 -23.87
N ALA A 174 -1.71 12.87 -23.95
CA ALA A 174 -1.07 13.21 -25.22
C ALA A 174 -0.99 12.00 -26.18
N ASN A 175 -0.69 10.80 -25.65
CA ASN A 175 -0.70 9.57 -26.45
C ASN A 175 -2.07 9.27 -27.02
N ILE A 176 -3.15 9.42 -26.22
CA ILE A 176 -4.52 9.22 -26.71
C ILE A 176 -4.86 10.23 -27.79
N HIS A 177 -4.53 11.51 -27.60
CA HIS A 177 -4.75 12.54 -28.62
C HIS A 177 -4.00 12.21 -29.91
N TRP A 178 -2.74 11.81 -29.80
CA TRP A 178 -1.95 11.41 -30.95
C TRP A 178 -2.57 10.23 -31.73
N ILE A 179 -3.08 9.21 -31.02
CA ILE A 179 -3.76 8.05 -31.63
C ILE A 179 -5.04 8.53 -32.37
N ILE A 180 -5.82 9.43 -31.77
CA ILE A 180 -7.04 9.98 -32.38
C ILE A 180 -6.70 10.74 -33.66
N ASP A 181 -5.67 11.58 -33.62
CA ASP A 181 -5.26 12.38 -34.79
C ASP A 181 -4.75 11.48 -35.92
N LYS A 182 -3.96 10.45 -35.61
CA LYS A 182 -3.51 9.48 -36.61
C LYS A 182 -4.65 8.67 -37.23
N ALA A 183 -5.65 8.31 -36.44
CA ALA A 183 -6.83 7.63 -36.95
C ALA A 183 -7.64 8.54 -37.88
N ARG A 184 -7.78 9.82 -37.55
CA ARG A 184 -8.43 10.83 -38.40
C ARG A 184 -7.68 11.03 -39.74
N GLU A 185 -6.37 11.21 -39.69
CA GLU A 185 -5.54 11.31 -40.89
C GLU A 185 -5.69 10.11 -41.83
N SER A 186 -5.79 8.91 -41.24
CA SER A 186 -5.94 7.64 -41.95
C SER A 186 -7.39 7.27 -42.30
N GLN A 187 -8.36 8.11 -41.92
CA GLN A 187 -9.81 7.85 -42.05
C GLN A 187 -10.23 6.48 -41.44
N LYS A 188 -9.60 6.05 -40.36
CA LYS A 188 -9.90 4.80 -39.68
C LYS A 188 -10.74 5.07 -38.43
N SER A 189 -11.76 4.26 -38.22
CA SER A 189 -12.52 4.24 -36.96
C SER A 189 -11.68 3.58 -35.88
N ILE A 190 -11.63 4.20 -34.69
CA ILE A 190 -11.01 3.63 -33.49
C ILE A 190 -12.05 3.56 -32.37
N TYR A 191 -11.86 2.58 -31.50
CA TYR A 191 -12.74 2.36 -30.34
C TYR A 191 -11.87 2.31 -29.11
N PHE A 192 -12.27 3.01 -28.04
CA PHE A 192 -11.61 2.98 -26.76
C PHE A 192 -12.45 2.24 -25.72
N CYS A 193 -11.82 1.37 -24.96
CA CYS A 193 -12.41 0.76 -23.77
C CYS A 193 -11.60 1.17 -22.55
N PHE A 194 -12.24 1.81 -21.57
CA PHE A 194 -11.60 2.19 -20.30
C PHE A 194 -12.09 1.26 -19.21
N ILE A 195 -11.14 0.63 -18.50
CA ILE A 195 -11.43 -0.29 -17.40
C ILE A 195 -10.94 0.35 -16.11
N ASP A 196 -11.86 0.59 -15.17
CA ASP A 196 -11.56 1.13 -13.84
C ASP A 196 -11.94 0.10 -12.77
N TYR A 197 -10.94 -0.34 -12.00
CA TYR A 197 -11.17 -1.29 -10.92
C TYR A 197 -11.65 -0.56 -9.66
N ALA A 198 -12.77 -0.98 -9.09
CA ALA A 198 -13.34 -0.35 -7.91
C ALA A 198 -12.42 -0.38 -6.68
N LYS A 199 -11.62 -1.45 -6.52
CA LYS A 199 -10.73 -1.69 -5.37
C LYS A 199 -9.53 -2.54 -5.78
N ALA A 200 -8.73 -2.05 -6.74
CA ALA A 200 -7.63 -2.81 -7.34
C ALA A 200 -6.64 -3.36 -6.31
N PHE A 201 -6.25 -2.56 -5.31
CA PHE A 201 -5.29 -2.96 -4.27
C PHE A 201 -5.89 -3.89 -3.21
N ASP A 202 -7.19 -3.80 -2.98
CA ASP A 202 -7.88 -4.67 -2.01
C ASP A 202 -8.21 -6.05 -2.61
N CYS A 203 -8.04 -6.23 -3.93
CA CYS A 203 -8.32 -7.45 -4.68
C CYS A 203 -7.05 -8.17 -5.18
N VAL A 204 -5.88 -7.82 -4.67
CA VAL A 204 -4.61 -8.49 -5.02
C VAL A 204 -4.60 -9.88 -4.40
N ASN A 205 -4.35 -10.90 -5.22
CA ASN A 205 -4.11 -12.25 -4.72
C ASN A 205 -2.74 -12.29 -4.04
N HIS A 206 -2.71 -12.76 -2.78
CA HIS A 206 -1.48 -12.84 -1.98
C HIS A 206 -0.79 -14.22 -2.06
N ASN A 207 -1.28 -15.14 -2.89
CA ASN A 207 -0.68 -16.46 -3.14
C ASN A 207 0.42 -16.39 -4.20
#